data_46c231f2722f56747588fd3f0e665b7b
#
_entry.id   46c231f2722f56747588fd3f0e665b7b
#
_cell.length_a   1.000
_cell.length_b   1.000
_cell.length_c   1.000
_cell.angle_alpha   90.00
_cell.angle_beta   90.00
_cell.angle_gamma   90.00
#
_symmetry.space_group_name_H-M   'P 1'
#
loop_
_entity.id
_entity.type
_entity.pdbx_description
1 polymer ?
#
loop_
_entity_poly.entity_id
_entity_poly.type
_entity_poly.pdbx_seq_one_letter_code
_entity_poly.pdbx_strand_id
1 'polypeptide(L)'
;MRRVVIDTNCLLAILPSKSLYHKVWNDFLEEKLEICVSNEVLMEYEEILSQKTSSFFADAIIKALLNRKNLVRVSPTWRFRLITQDPDDNKFVDCAIAGQAEFLISNLYIS
;
A
#
# COMPACT_ATOMS: atom_id res chain seq x y z
N MET A 1 11.90 -0.74 12.92
CA MET A 1 10.91 -0.07 12.04
C MET A 1 9.87 -1.08 11.62
N ARG A 2 8.60 -0.75 11.74
CA ARG A 2 7.53 -1.67 11.38
C ARG A 2 7.34 -1.72 9.87
N ARG A 3 7.07 -2.89 9.35
CA ARG A 3 6.84 -3.11 7.92
C ARG A 3 5.38 -3.48 7.69
N VAL A 4 4.71 -2.74 6.81
CA VAL A 4 3.29 -2.93 6.54
C VAL A 4 3.04 -3.01 5.04
N VAL A 5 1.96 -3.71 4.68
CA VAL A 5 1.37 -3.63 3.35
C VAL A 5 0.05 -2.88 3.50
N ILE A 6 -0.24 -1.96 2.58
CA ILE A 6 -1.44 -1.14 2.65
C ILE A 6 -2.32 -1.46 1.45
N ASP A 7 -3.55 -1.89 1.73
CA ASP A 7 -4.59 -2.07 0.72
C ASP A 7 -4.87 -0.73 0.03
N THR A 8 -5.23 -0.77 -1.25
CA THR A 8 -5.44 0.44 -2.04
C THR A 8 -6.50 1.37 -1.44
N ASN A 9 -7.61 0.83 -0.95
CA ASN A 9 -8.64 1.65 -0.32
C ASN A 9 -8.11 2.35 0.93
N CYS A 10 -7.26 1.68 1.68
CA CYS A 10 -6.64 2.27 2.85
C CYS A 10 -5.61 3.34 2.47
N LEU A 11 -4.87 3.12 1.38
CA LEU A 11 -3.98 4.15 0.86
C LEU A 11 -4.76 5.42 0.52
N LEU A 12 -5.90 5.28 -0.16
CA LEU A 12 -6.78 6.41 -0.46
C LEU A 12 -7.24 7.13 0.82
N ALA A 13 -7.44 6.38 1.90
CA ALA A 13 -7.91 6.94 3.16
C ALA A 13 -6.82 7.69 3.92
N ILE A 14 -5.55 7.31 3.77
CA ILE A 14 -4.46 7.94 4.53
C ILE A 14 -3.84 9.15 3.83
N LEU A 15 -4.04 9.29 2.52
CA LEU A 15 -3.41 10.35 1.74
C LEU A 15 -3.95 11.76 2.02
N PRO A 16 -5.27 11.97 2.21
CA PRO A 16 -5.76 13.32 2.46
C PRO A 16 -5.23 13.89 3.77
N SER A 17 -4.76 15.12 3.73
CA SER A 17 -4.16 15.77 4.91
C SER A 17 -5.14 15.94 6.07
N LYS A 18 -6.44 15.95 5.78
CA LYS A 18 -7.48 16.09 6.80
C LYS A 18 -7.97 14.76 7.35
N SER A 19 -7.46 13.65 6.83
CA SER A 19 -7.86 12.33 7.30
C SER A 19 -7.32 12.08 8.70
N LEU A 20 -8.13 11.39 9.52
CA LEU A 20 -7.68 10.92 10.82
C LEU A 20 -6.50 9.95 10.70
N TYR A 21 -6.37 9.31 9.57
CA TYR A 21 -5.34 8.29 9.34
C TYR A 21 -4.13 8.84 8.60
N HIS A 22 -4.08 10.13 8.34
CA HIS A 22 -2.96 10.75 7.60
C HIS A 22 -1.62 10.57 8.32
N LYS A 23 -1.64 10.31 9.61
CA LYS A 23 -0.45 10.02 10.39
C LYS A 23 0.33 8.83 9.82
N VAL A 24 -0.36 7.84 9.26
CA VAL A 24 0.32 6.68 8.65
C VAL A 24 1.20 7.13 7.49
N TRP A 25 0.67 8.01 6.62
CA TRP A 25 1.44 8.56 5.51
C TRP A 25 2.61 9.40 6.01
N ASN A 26 2.37 10.25 7.00
CA ASN A 26 3.45 11.06 7.58
C ASN A 26 4.53 10.21 8.22
N ASP A 27 4.15 9.13 8.90
CA ASP A 27 5.12 8.21 9.50
C ASP A 27 6.00 7.56 8.41
N PHE A 28 5.41 7.24 7.26
CA PHE A 28 6.19 6.75 6.14
C PHE A 28 7.15 7.81 5.61
N LEU A 29 6.68 9.04 5.42
CA LEU A 29 7.52 10.13 4.92
C LEU A 29 8.66 10.48 5.89
N GLU A 30 8.43 10.30 7.17
CA GLU A 30 9.45 10.55 8.21
C GLU A 30 10.31 9.34 8.51
N GLU A 31 10.17 8.29 7.70
CA GLU A 31 10.96 7.06 7.82
C GLU A 31 10.77 6.34 9.17
N LYS A 32 9.56 6.44 9.73
CA LYS A 32 9.18 5.71 10.95
C LYS A 32 8.49 4.39 10.67
N LEU A 33 8.21 4.11 9.40
CA LEU A 33 7.40 3.00 8.95
C LEU A 33 7.91 2.56 7.59
N GLU A 34 7.99 1.26 7.34
CA GLU A 34 8.28 0.71 6.02
C GLU A 34 6.99 0.31 5.33
N ILE A 35 6.84 0.70 4.07
CA ILE A 35 5.75 0.21 3.24
C ILE A 35 6.31 -0.82 2.27
N CYS A 36 5.68 -1.99 2.25
CA CYS A 36 6.08 -3.09 1.39
C CYS A 36 5.14 -3.14 0.18
N VAL A 37 5.71 -3.24 -1.01
CA VAL A 37 4.96 -3.29 -2.27
C VAL A 37 5.55 -4.34 -3.20
N SER A 38 4.68 -4.88 -4.07
CA SER A 38 5.10 -5.62 -5.25
C SER A 38 4.77 -4.79 -6.49
N ASN A 39 5.19 -5.23 -7.66
CA ASN A 39 4.83 -4.54 -8.90
C ASN A 39 3.31 -4.52 -9.09
N GLU A 40 2.63 -5.62 -8.77
CA GLU A 40 1.18 -5.70 -8.90
C GLU A 40 0.49 -4.70 -7.98
N VAL A 41 0.98 -4.57 -6.75
CA VAL A 41 0.44 -3.61 -5.78
C VAL A 41 0.65 -2.17 -6.28
N LEU A 42 1.86 -1.85 -6.76
CA LEU A 42 2.14 -0.51 -7.30
C LEU A 42 1.26 -0.18 -8.49
N MET A 43 1.04 -1.14 -9.38
CA MET A 43 0.19 -0.92 -10.56
C MET A 43 -1.25 -0.65 -10.15
N GLU A 44 -1.75 -1.35 -9.15
CA GLU A 44 -3.10 -1.09 -8.66
C GLU A 44 -3.19 0.27 -7.97
N TYR A 45 -2.20 0.65 -7.19
CA TYR A 45 -2.16 1.99 -6.58
C TYR A 45 -2.28 3.06 -7.66
N GLU A 46 -1.46 2.95 -8.71
CA GLU A 46 -1.47 3.93 -9.79
C GLU A 46 -2.83 3.97 -10.50
N GLU A 47 -3.37 2.81 -10.83
CA GLU A 47 -4.65 2.71 -11.53
C GLU A 47 -5.78 3.35 -10.74
N ILE A 48 -5.93 2.96 -9.48
CA ILE A 48 -7.04 3.42 -8.65
C ILE A 48 -6.86 4.88 -8.27
N LEU A 49 -5.64 5.32 -7.97
CA LEU A 49 -5.39 6.73 -7.69
C LEU A 49 -5.73 7.60 -8.91
N SER A 50 -5.37 7.14 -10.12
CA SER A 50 -5.69 7.87 -11.34
C SER A 50 -7.20 7.97 -11.55
N GLN A 51 -7.95 6.91 -11.24
CA GLN A 51 -9.40 6.89 -11.39
C GLN A 51 -10.09 7.77 -10.35
N LYS A 52 -9.61 7.77 -9.11
CA LYS A 52 -10.28 8.44 -8.00
C LYS A 52 -9.83 9.89 -7.81
N THR A 53 -8.67 10.25 -8.31
CA THR A 53 -8.14 11.61 -8.20
C THR A 53 -7.75 12.12 -9.58
N SER A 54 -6.48 12.04 -9.94
CA SER A 54 -5.99 12.43 -11.27
C SER A 54 -4.71 11.65 -11.57
N SER A 55 -4.35 11.59 -12.86
CA SER A 55 -3.10 10.96 -13.25
C SER A 55 -1.89 11.72 -12.71
N PHE A 56 -2.01 13.04 -12.60
CA PHE A 56 -0.95 13.87 -12.03
C PHE A 56 -0.70 13.52 -10.56
N PHE A 57 -1.77 13.41 -9.77
CA PHE A 57 -1.64 13.07 -8.35
C PHE A 57 -1.15 11.65 -8.16
N ALA A 58 -1.67 10.70 -8.96
CA ALA A 58 -1.22 9.32 -8.91
C ALA A 58 0.28 9.21 -9.17
N ASP A 59 0.76 9.90 -10.21
CA ASP A 59 2.19 9.91 -10.54
C ASP A 59 3.03 10.47 -9.39
N ALA A 60 2.56 11.56 -8.79
CA ALA A 60 3.25 12.18 -7.66
C ALA A 60 3.37 11.21 -6.46
N ILE A 61 2.29 10.49 -6.16
CA ILE A 61 2.31 9.54 -5.04
C ILE A 61 3.22 8.35 -5.34
N ILE A 62 3.15 7.80 -6.54
CA ILE A 62 4.03 6.68 -6.91
C ILE A 62 5.50 7.11 -6.83
N LYS A 63 5.83 8.29 -7.31
CA LYS A 63 7.19 8.82 -7.21
C LYS A 63 7.62 9.02 -5.76
N ALA A 64 6.71 9.51 -4.92
CA ALA A 64 6.99 9.68 -3.50
C ALA A 64 7.30 8.33 -2.85
N LEU A 65 6.54 7.29 -3.20
CA LEU A 65 6.80 5.94 -2.70
C LEU A 65 8.16 5.44 -3.16
N LEU A 66 8.45 5.54 -4.46
CA LEU A 66 9.66 4.95 -5.04
C LEU A 66 10.94 5.66 -4.59
N ASN A 67 10.86 6.92 -4.17
CA ASN A 67 12.03 7.69 -3.78
C ASN A 67 12.39 7.57 -2.31
N ARG A 68 11.61 6.83 -1.52
CA ARG A 68 11.88 6.65 -0.09
C ARG A 68 12.70 5.41 0.16
N LYS A 69 13.68 5.51 1.06
CA LYS A 69 14.53 4.38 1.45
C LYS A 69 13.77 3.29 2.17
N ASN A 70 12.68 3.68 2.80
CA ASN A 70 11.84 2.77 3.58
C ASN A 70 10.69 2.17 2.78
N LEU A 71 10.75 2.27 1.47
CA LEU A 71 9.90 1.46 0.60
C LEU A 71 10.60 0.13 0.36
N VAL A 72 9.91 -0.97 0.65
CA VAL A 72 10.43 -2.32 0.48
C VAL A 72 9.73 -2.94 -0.73
N ARG A 73 10.51 -3.22 -1.78
CA ARG A 73 9.97 -3.83 -2.99
C ARG A 73 10.26 -5.31 -2.97
N VAL A 74 9.23 -6.10 -3.21
CA VAL A 74 9.32 -7.55 -3.23
C VAL A 74 8.79 -8.10 -4.53
N SER A 75 9.27 -9.28 -4.89
CA SER A 75 8.78 -10.03 -6.06
C SER A 75 8.30 -11.38 -5.55
N PRO A 76 7.01 -11.53 -5.25
CA PRO A 76 6.51 -12.81 -4.76
C PRO A 76 6.77 -13.91 -5.77
N THR A 77 7.47 -14.97 -5.33
CA THR A 77 7.75 -16.13 -6.16
C THR A 77 6.64 -17.18 -6.04
N TRP A 78 5.85 -17.10 -4.97
CA TRP A 78 4.73 -17.97 -4.71
C TRP A 78 3.44 -17.18 -4.78
N ARG A 79 2.44 -17.77 -5.44
CA ARG A 79 1.09 -17.21 -5.47
C ARG A 79 0.24 -18.00 -4.49
N PHE A 80 0.02 -17.44 -3.33
CA PHE A 80 -0.82 -18.08 -2.34
C PHE A 80 -2.28 -17.84 -2.71
N ARG A 81 -2.93 -18.91 -3.18
CA ARG A 81 -4.35 -18.83 -3.52
C ARG A 81 -5.14 -19.12 -2.26
N LEU A 82 -5.15 -18.15 -1.38
CA LEU A 82 -5.97 -18.25 -0.20
C LEU A 82 -7.44 -18.12 -0.59
N ILE A 83 -8.29 -18.79 0.18
CA ILE A 83 -9.73 -18.68 -0.03
C ILE A 83 -10.13 -17.31 0.49
N THR A 84 -10.24 -16.34 -0.41
CA THR A 84 -10.76 -15.03 -0.09
C THR A 84 -12.01 -14.81 -0.93
N GLN A 85 -12.92 -13.99 -0.42
CA GLN A 85 -14.11 -13.64 -1.18
C GLN A 85 -13.78 -12.72 -2.35
N ASP A 86 -12.65 -12.03 -2.26
CA ASP A 86 -12.18 -11.13 -3.31
C ASP A 86 -10.81 -11.58 -3.78
N PRO A 87 -10.70 -12.18 -4.98
CA PRO A 87 -9.41 -12.62 -5.52
C PRO A 87 -8.39 -11.49 -5.70
N ASP A 88 -8.86 -10.25 -5.84
CA ASP A 88 -7.97 -9.10 -6.00
C ASP A 88 -7.15 -8.82 -4.74
N ASP A 89 -7.59 -9.28 -3.58
CA ASP A 89 -6.85 -9.09 -2.33
C ASP A 89 -5.63 -9.98 -2.24
N ASN A 90 -5.53 -11.04 -3.05
CA ASN A 90 -4.43 -11.99 -2.99
C ASN A 90 -3.08 -11.33 -3.23
N LYS A 91 -3.01 -10.30 -4.09
CA LYS A 91 -1.75 -9.60 -4.35
C LYS A 91 -1.19 -8.92 -3.11
N PHE A 92 -2.06 -8.41 -2.24
CA PHE A 92 -1.63 -7.77 -0.98
C PHE A 92 -1.13 -8.81 0.01
N VAL A 93 -1.82 -9.93 0.11
CA VAL A 93 -1.40 -11.05 0.98
C VAL A 93 -0.07 -11.61 0.50
N ASP A 94 0.08 -11.85 -0.80
CA ASP A 94 1.33 -12.35 -1.38
C ASP A 94 2.48 -11.39 -1.10
N CYS A 95 2.23 -10.10 -1.23
CA CYS A 95 3.21 -9.06 -0.94
C CYS A 95 3.62 -9.08 0.54
N ALA A 96 2.64 -9.20 1.44
CA ALA A 96 2.91 -9.22 2.87
C ALA A 96 3.75 -10.45 3.26
N ILE A 97 3.44 -11.60 2.69
CA ILE A 97 4.18 -12.82 2.97
C ILE A 97 5.61 -12.72 2.41
N ALA A 98 5.75 -12.31 1.16
CA ALA A 98 7.06 -12.18 0.52
C ALA A 98 7.95 -11.16 1.22
N GLY A 99 7.36 -10.08 1.71
CA GLY A 99 8.09 -9.02 2.40
C GLY A 99 8.24 -9.24 3.90
N GLN A 100 7.64 -10.29 4.45
CA GLN A 100 7.60 -10.53 5.88
C GLN A 100 7.05 -9.32 6.64
N ALA A 101 5.97 -8.75 6.09
CA ALA A 101 5.31 -7.60 6.71
C ALA A 101 4.65 -8.00 8.02
N GLU A 102 4.70 -7.10 8.99
CA GLU A 102 4.09 -7.34 10.30
C GLU A 102 2.57 -7.19 10.23
N PHE A 103 2.08 -6.29 9.39
CA PHE A 103 0.66 -5.99 9.28
C PHE A 103 0.25 -5.79 7.84
N LEU A 104 -0.95 -6.22 7.53
CA LEU A 104 -1.67 -5.83 6.31
C LEU A 104 -2.78 -4.89 6.73
N ILE A 105 -2.69 -3.62 6.33
CA ILE A 105 -3.72 -2.62 6.62
C ILE A 105 -4.76 -2.70 5.52
N SER A 106 -5.89 -3.33 5.81
CA SER A 106 -6.90 -3.63 4.80
C SER A 106 -8.29 -3.10 5.14
N ASN A 107 -8.50 -2.58 6.33
CA ASN A 107 -9.81 -2.07 6.73
C ASN A 107 -9.65 -0.97 7.75
N LEU A 108 -9.85 0.27 7.29
CA LEU A 108 -9.85 1.45 8.15
C LEU A 108 -11.26 1.93 8.46
N TYR A 109 -12.28 1.18 8.03
CA TYR A 109 -13.65 1.54 8.35
C TYR A 109 -13.97 1.11 9.76
N ILE A 110 -14.29 2.07 10.56
CA ILE A 110 -14.88 1.82 11.86
C ILE A 110 -16.36 2.05 11.65
N SER A 111 -17.06 0.97 11.47
CA SER A 111 -18.51 1.04 11.37
C SER A 111 -19.12 1.25 12.76
#